data_99f5afb9bb567cbebfb0d630a032b989
#
_entry.id   99f5afb9bb567cbebfb0d630a032b989
#
_cell.length_a   1.000
_cell.length_b   1.000
_cell.length_c   1.000
_cell.angle_alpha   90.00
_cell.angle_beta   90.00
_cell.angle_gamma   90.00
#
_symmetry.space_group_name_H-M   'P 1'
#
loop_
_entity.id
_entity.type
_entity.pdbx_description
1 polymer ?
#
loop_
_entity_poly.entity_id
_entity_poly.type
_entity_poly.pdbx_seq_one_letter_code
_entity_poly.pdbx_strand_id
1 'polypeptide(L)'
;QDARIVSVHAADAGEWQRGAPPSHGLYALAQALRAEQRLLLLTSPANCPDRIARLLLAEGLGSDFHMAVAEDLLQPDEQVHAQLSPTEAASMRFAELNVVLLWRTRPRPQPVRFGLADSAFEQRQPEKGLITKQEVRAVSLARLQLHADSVVWDIGAGSGSVGLEAARLCPQGHVFAIEKNEADHAIARRNHAAFGVSNYTLQHGKAPEGLEDWPDPDAVFIGGSGGELAGLIEQVLRRLRPGGRLVMNFVTLENLATATQALQQLNADWDVLQLQAARSRPILHMHRMAAENPVWLVCAGVGPMGHGEHGPVVAAERAF
;
A
#
# COMPACT_ATOMS: atom_id res chain seq x y z
N GLN A 1 -3.93 26.64 16.80
CA GLN A 1 -4.08 25.86 15.56
C GLN A 1 -3.49 24.49 15.80
N ASP A 2 -4.27 23.44 15.46
CA ASP A 2 -4.15 22.09 15.95
C ASP A 2 -2.89 21.38 15.45
N ALA A 3 -2.00 21.01 16.39
CA ALA A 3 -0.95 20.04 16.17
C ALA A 3 -1.43 18.67 16.69
N ARG A 4 -1.21 17.60 15.94
CA ARG A 4 -1.46 16.24 16.43
C ARG A 4 -0.35 15.86 17.40
N ILE A 5 -0.74 15.40 18.58
CA ILE A 5 0.22 14.87 19.57
C ILE A 5 0.50 13.41 19.25
N VAL A 6 1.78 13.06 19.17
CA VAL A 6 2.22 11.67 18.95
C VAL A 6 3.24 11.30 20.04
N SER A 7 3.00 10.20 20.71
CA SER A 7 3.96 9.61 21.64
C SER A 7 4.86 8.62 20.91
N VAL A 8 6.17 8.73 21.09
CA VAL A 8 7.18 7.83 20.50
C VAL A 8 7.94 7.06 21.57
N HIS A 9 7.23 6.63 22.62
CA HIS A 9 7.78 5.86 23.74
C HIS A 9 7.88 4.36 23.48
N ALA A 10 7.59 3.90 22.26
CA ALA A 10 7.69 2.49 21.91
C ALA A 10 9.13 1.95 22.07
N ALA A 11 9.23 0.63 22.24
CA ALA A 11 10.52 -0.05 22.36
C ALA A 11 11.44 0.28 21.17
N ASP A 12 12.74 0.34 21.46
CA ASP A 12 13.75 0.58 20.43
C ASP A 12 13.80 -0.60 19.44
N ALA A 13 13.44 -0.32 18.19
CA ALA A 13 13.49 -1.27 17.08
C ALA A 13 14.66 -0.98 16.11
N GLY A 14 15.62 -0.13 16.49
CA GLY A 14 16.72 0.32 15.65
C GLY A 14 16.39 1.56 14.82
N GLU A 15 17.28 1.90 13.88
CA GLU A 15 17.10 3.03 12.98
C GLU A 15 15.97 2.76 11.97
N TRP A 16 15.20 3.81 11.66
CA TRP A 16 14.12 3.71 10.69
C TRP A 16 14.64 3.44 9.29
N GLN A 17 13.99 2.50 8.62
CA GLN A 17 14.14 2.27 7.19
C GLN A 17 12.77 2.39 6.51
N ARG A 18 12.74 2.97 5.32
CA ARG A 18 11.49 3.05 4.55
C ARG A 18 10.96 1.64 4.26
N GLY A 19 9.66 1.42 4.49
CA GLY A 19 9.03 0.11 4.37
C GLY A 19 9.13 -0.75 5.63
N ALA A 20 9.59 -0.20 6.75
CA ALA A 20 9.57 -0.90 8.03
C ALA A 20 8.15 -1.33 8.41
N PRO A 21 7.98 -2.51 9.05
CA PRO A 21 6.68 -3.07 9.39
C PRO A 21 5.97 -2.26 10.50
N PRO A 22 4.65 -2.43 10.67
CA PRO A 22 3.88 -1.75 11.72
C PRO A 22 4.37 -1.96 13.16
N SER A 23 5.14 -3.02 13.41
CA SER A 23 5.75 -3.30 14.70
C SER A 23 6.95 -2.40 15.04
N HIS A 24 7.49 -1.64 14.08
CA HIS A 24 8.61 -0.74 14.33
C HIS A 24 8.19 0.42 15.23
N GLY A 25 9.01 0.75 16.25
CA GLY A 25 8.69 1.76 17.27
C GLY A 25 8.39 3.17 16.73
N LEU A 26 8.93 3.53 15.56
CA LEU A 26 8.67 4.83 14.89
C LEU A 26 7.57 4.76 13.82
N TYR A 27 6.89 3.62 13.63
CA TYR A 27 5.89 3.46 12.58
C TYR A 27 4.72 4.45 12.70
N ALA A 28 4.20 4.65 13.92
CA ALA A 28 3.10 5.58 14.18
C ALA A 28 3.48 7.03 13.82
N LEU A 29 4.73 7.43 14.07
CA LEU A 29 5.26 8.73 13.65
C LEU A 29 5.34 8.82 12.12
N ALA A 30 5.89 7.79 11.46
CA ALA A 30 5.96 7.75 10.00
C ALA A 30 4.58 7.86 9.35
N GLN A 31 3.55 7.26 9.93
CA GLN A 31 2.15 7.44 9.51
C GLN A 31 1.67 8.87 9.70
N ALA A 32 1.91 9.45 10.89
CA ALA A 32 1.47 10.81 11.20
C ALA A 32 2.13 11.85 10.28
N LEU A 33 3.40 11.69 9.94
CA LEU A 33 4.12 12.54 8.99
C LEU A 33 3.50 12.56 7.58
N ARG A 34 2.79 11.50 7.19
CA ARG A 34 2.09 11.45 5.90
C ARG A 34 0.78 12.25 5.90
N ALA A 35 0.11 12.32 7.04
CA ALA A 35 -1.22 12.90 7.16
C ALA A 35 -1.20 14.36 7.63
N GLU A 36 -0.30 14.71 8.55
CA GLU A 36 -0.40 15.94 9.32
C GLU A 36 0.52 17.05 8.82
N GLN A 37 0.11 18.30 9.08
CA GLN A 37 0.90 19.50 8.80
C GLN A 37 1.78 19.88 10.00
N ARG A 38 1.35 19.55 11.22
CA ARG A 38 2.02 19.88 12.47
C ARG A 38 1.90 18.72 13.44
N LEU A 39 3.01 18.40 14.10
CA LEU A 39 3.09 17.32 15.07
C LEU A 39 3.81 17.84 16.33
N LEU A 40 3.27 17.51 17.49
CA LEU A 40 3.97 17.62 18.76
C LEU A 40 4.33 16.19 19.21
N LEU A 41 5.61 15.93 19.44
CA LEU A 41 6.10 14.61 19.79
C LEU A 41 6.51 14.59 21.26
N LEU A 42 6.01 13.59 21.97
CA LEU A 42 6.51 13.19 23.28
C LEU A 42 7.54 12.10 23.06
N THR A 43 8.79 12.40 23.34
CA THR A 43 9.96 11.59 23.04
C THR A 43 10.32 10.63 24.18
N SER A 44 11.29 9.79 23.94
CA SER A 44 11.92 8.89 24.94
C SER A 44 13.42 8.82 24.68
N PRO A 45 14.24 8.32 25.61
CA PRO A 45 15.68 8.14 25.39
C PRO A 45 15.98 7.25 24.17
N ALA A 46 15.14 6.26 23.88
CA ALA A 46 15.28 5.39 22.71
C ALA A 46 14.89 6.11 21.40
N ASN A 47 13.96 7.05 21.43
CA ASN A 47 13.46 7.79 20.28
C ASN A 47 13.69 9.30 20.48
N CYS A 48 14.96 9.68 20.57
CA CYS A 48 15.45 11.04 20.77
C CYS A 48 15.27 11.92 19.52
N PRO A 49 15.35 13.24 19.63
CA PRO A 49 15.14 14.18 18.51
C PRO A 49 16.04 13.94 17.31
N ASP A 50 17.31 13.56 17.51
CA ASP A 50 18.25 13.21 16.44
C ASP A 50 17.82 11.95 15.66
N ARG A 51 17.26 10.94 16.34
CA ARG A 51 16.68 9.77 15.68
C ARG A 51 15.44 10.13 14.86
N ILE A 52 14.57 10.99 15.39
CA ILE A 52 13.42 11.51 14.66
C ILE A 52 13.86 12.27 13.40
N ALA A 53 14.92 13.06 13.50
CA ALA A 53 15.51 13.75 12.37
C ALA A 53 16.06 12.77 11.31
N ARG A 54 16.74 11.70 11.71
CA ARG A 54 17.20 10.65 10.80
C ARG A 54 16.03 9.94 10.11
N LEU A 55 14.90 9.71 10.81
CA LEU A 55 13.68 9.19 10.17
C LEU A 55 13.19 10.13 9.06
N LEU A 56 13.13 11.45 9.32
CA LEU A 56 12.73 12.42 8.30
C LEU A 56 13.65 12.37 7.07
N LEU A 57 14.96 12.22 7.27
CA LEU A 57 15.93 12.09 6.18
C LEU A 57 15.75 10.77 5.42
N ALA A 58 15.56 9.65 6.10
CA ALA A 58 15.32 8.34 5.50
C ALA A 58 14.01 8.31 4.68
N GLU A 59 12.98 9.04 5.10
CA GLU A 59 11.74 9.24 4.36
C GLU A 59 11.87 10.21 3.18
N GLY A 60 12.98 10.93 3.04
CA GLY A 60 13.16 11.98 2.04
C GLY A 60 12.39 13.26 2.36
N LEU A 61 12.04 13.47 3.63
CA LEU A 61 11.26 14.62 4.12
C LEU A 61 12.12 15.73 4.74
N GLY A 62 13.45 15.64 4.62
CA GLY A 62 14.37 16.58 5.24
C GLY A 62 14.18 18.03 4.84
N SER A 63 13.70 18.31 3.62
CA SER A 63 13.37 19.66 3.15
C SER A 63 11.91 20.06 3.39
N ASP A 64 11.06 19.09 3.76
CA ASP A 64 9.62 19.30 3.89
C ASP A 64 9.21 19.74 5.30
N PHE A 65 10.08 19.53 6.28
CA PHE A 65 9.80 19.85 7.68
C PHE A 65 10.88 20.70 8.30
N HIS A 66 10.44 21.60 9.20
CA HIS A 66 11.26 22.18 10.24
C HIS A 66 11.00 21.49 11.56
N MET A 67 11.98 21.54 12.45
CA MET A 67 11.93 21.03 13.80
C MET A 67 12.17 22.17 14.80
N ALA A 68 11.46 22.11 15.93
CA ALA A 68 11.89 22.77 17.16
C ALA A 68 12.02 21.70 18.24
N VAL A 69 13.06 21.83 19.05
CA VAL A 69 13.30 20.95 20.20
C VAL A 69 13.37 21.84 21.43
N ALA A 70 12.55 21.52 22.43
CA ALA A 70 12.60 22.17 23.72
C ALA A 70 13.04 21.14 24.76
N GLU A 71 14.13 21.47 25.44
CA GLU A 71 14.79 20.62 26.43
C GLU A 71 14.61 21.21 27.83
N ASP A 72 14.41 20.35 28.82
CA ASP A 72 14.32 20.68 30.23
C ASP A 72 13.39 21.86 30.53
N LEU A 73 12.21 21.91 29.86
CA LEU A 73 11.24 22.98 29.99
C LEU A 73 10.90 23.24 31.46
N LEU A 74 10.90 24.50 31.84
CA LEU A 74 10.64 24.99 33.19
C LEU A 74 11.73 24.61 34.23
N GLN A 75 12.88 24.12 33.77
CA GLN A 75 14.06 23.87 34.60
C GLN A 75 15.12 24.96 34.40
N PRO A 76 16.10 25.06 35.30
CA PRO A 76 17.20 26.05 35.18
C PRO A 76 18.02 25.91 33.89
N ASP A 77 18.10 24.71 33.34
CA ASP A 77 18.88 24.36 32.16
C ASP A 77 18.03 24.32 30.88
N GLU A 78 16.84 24.96 30.90
CA GLU A 78 15.94 25.02 29.74
C GLU A 78 16.66 25.56 28.49
N GLN A 79 16.56 24.79 27.41
CA GLN A 79 17.04 25.21 26.08
C GLN A 79 15.95 24.99 25.03
N VAL A 80 15.84 25.96 24.11
CA VAL A 80 14.89 25.89 23.00
C VAL A 80 15.61 26.11 21.67
N HIS A 81 15.67 25.07 20.86
CA HIS A 81 16.14 25.12 19.48
C HIS A 81 14.93 25.40 18.58
N ALA A 82 14.64 26.65 18.31
CA ALA A 82 13.36 27.07 17.72
C ALA A 82 13.21 26.72 16.22
N GLN A 83 14.30 26.49 15.50
CA GLN A 83 14.26 26.33 14.05
C GLN A 83 15.46 25.53 13.56
N LEU A 84 15.35 24.20 13.61
CA LEU A 84 16.34 23.26 13.09
C LEU A 84 15.87 22.65 11.79
N SER A 85 16.78 22.45 10.85
CA SER A 85 16.55 21.51 9.77
C SER A 85 16.73 20.08 10.29
N PRO A 86 16.07 19.07 9.71
CA PRO A 86 16.32 17.67 10.06
C PRO A 86 17.79 17.26 9.86
N THR A 87 18.51 17.87 8.93
CA THR A 87 19.95 17.61 8.70
C THR A 87 20.80 18.07 9.88
N GLU A 88 20.54 19.25 10.41
CA GLU A 88 21.24 19.78 11.58
C GLU A 88 20.91 18.92 12.81
N ALA A 89 19.61 18.73 13.08
CA ALA A 89 19.14 17.96 14.23
C ALA A 89 19.68 16.53 14.27
N ALA A 90 19.85 15.87 13.11
CA ALA A 90 20.37 14.50 13.03
C ALA A 90 21.81 14.34 13.56
N SER A 91 22.59 15.43 13.59
CA SER A 91 23.98 15.46 14.07
C SER A 91 24.14 16.01 15.50
N MET A 92 23.05 16.51 16.09
CA MET A 92 23.05 17.06 17.44
C MET A 92 22.81 15.98 18.50
N ARG A 93 23.00 16.36 19.76
CA ARG A 93 22.62 15.62 20.96
C ARG A 93 21.70 16.50 21.79
N PHE A 94 20.70 15.89 22.38
CA PHE A 94 19.65 16.56 23.12
C PHE A 94 19.52 15.95 24.52
N ALA A 95 19.08 16.74 25.50
CA ALA A 95 18.75 16.24 26.82
C ALA A 95 17.60 15.22 26.74
N GLU A 96 17.54 14.30 27.71
CA GLU A 96 16.51 13.25 27.72
C GLU A 96 15.10 13.79 27.91
N LEU A 97 14.95 14.84 28.73
CA LEU A 97 13.67 15.48 28.94
C LEU A 97 13.43 16.54 27.86
N ASN A 98 12.78 16.13 26.78
CA ASN A 98 12.52 17.02 25.66
C ASN A 98 11.16 16.78 25.01
N VAL A 99 10.72 17.77 24.23
CA VAL A 99 9.59 17.67 23.32
C VAL A 99 10.01 18.19 21.94
N VAL A 100 9.45 17.60 20.89
CA VAL A 100 9.74 18.02 19.51
C VAL A 100 8.48 18.52 18.84
N LEU A 101 8.57 19.68 18.22
CA LEU A 101 7.55 20.22 17.32
C LEU A 101 8.06 20.09 15.89
N LEU A 102 7.25 19.47 15.04
CA LEU A 102 7.47 19.36 13.60
C LEU A 102 6.39 20.14 12.86
N TRP A 103 6.77 20.91 11.86
CA TRP A 103 5.81 21.55 10.95
C TRP A 103 6.33 21.58 9.53
N ARG A 104 5.39 21.40 8.58
CA ARG A 104 5.76 21.44 7.16
C ARG A 104 6.11 22.85 6.71
N THR A 105 7.17 22.95 5.91
CA THR A 105 7.61 24.20 5.28
C THR A 105 6.64 24.68 4.22
N ARG A 106 5.93 23.75 3.57
CA ARG A 106 4.94 24.03 2.53
C ARG A 106 3.73 23.11 2.71
N PRO A 107 2.51 23.58 2.38
CA PRO A 107 1.35 22.69 2.30
C PRO A 107 1.66 21.53 1.35
N ARG A 108 1.35 20.31 1.78
CA ARG A 108 1.52 19.15 0.92
C ARG A 108 0.52 19.25 -0.24
N PRO A 109 0.96 19.24 -1.51
CA PRO A 109 0.04 19.06 -2.61
C PRO A 109 -0.75 17.77 -2.37
N GLN A 110 -2.08 17.82 -2.56
CA GLN A 110 -2.86 16.58 -2.50
C GLN A 110 -2.54 15.79 -3.78
N PRO A 111 -1.76 14.72 -3.72
CA PRO A 111 -1.44 13.96 -4.91
C PRO A 111 -2.67 13.18 -5.36
N VAL A 112 -2.80 12.95 -6.68
CA VAL A 112 -3.72 11.94 -7.19
C VAL A 112 -3.43 10.62 -6.48
N ARG A 113 -4.45 10.05 -5.82
CA ARG A 113 -4.24 8.88 -4.95
C ARG A 113 -4.16 7.58 -5.74
N PHE A 114 -4.98 7.44 -6.78
CA PHE A 114 -5.02 6.25 -7.64
C PHE A 114 -5.43 6.62 -9.08
N GLY A 115 -5.35 5.65 -9.98
CA GLY A 115 -5.65 5.87 -11.38
C GLY A 115 -4.53 6.58 -12.13
N LEU A 116 -3.29 6.43 -11.68
CA LEU A 116 -2.11 7.01 -12.32
C LEU A 116 -1.87 6.37 -13.69
N ALA A 117 -1.33 7.14 -14.63
CA ALA A 117 -0.95 6.63 -15.93
C ALA A 117 0.09 5.50 -15.79
N ASP A 118 0.05 4.52 -16.71
CA ASP A 118 1.02 3.41 -16.72
C ASP A 118 2.45 3.90 -16.85
N SER A 119 2.67 5.06 -17.49
CA SER A 119 3.98 5.72 -17.62
C SER A 119 4.54 6.29 -16.32
N ALA A 120 3.73 6.39 -15.27
CA ALA A 120 4.20 6.79 -13.94
C ALA A 120 5.00 5.68 -13.24
N PHE A 121 4.94 4.46 -13.78
CA PHE A 121 5.62 3.30 -13.23
C PHE A 121 6.71 2.83 -14.18
N GLU A 122 7.88 2.52 -13.65
CA GLU A 122 8.86 1.73 -14.37
C GLU A 122 8.30 0.31 -14.57
N GLN A 123 8.45 -0.24 -15.77
CA GLN A 123 7.96 -1.55 -16.16
C GLN A 123 8.94 -2.20 -17.11
N ARG A 124 8.88 -3.52 -17.29
CA ARG A 124 9.67 -4.20 -18.32
C ARG A 124 9.38 -3.59 -19.68
N GLN A 125 10.40 -3.60 -20.55
CA GLN A 125 10.30 -3.12 -21.95
C GLN A 125 9.12 -3.77 -22.69
N PRO A 126 8.51 -3.09 -23.70
CA PRO A 126 7.10 -3.19 -24.10
C PRO A 126 6.60 -4.58 -24.51
N GLU A 127 7.46 -5.52 -24.84
CA GLU A 127 7.07 -6.84 -25.35
C GLU A 127 6.65 -7.84 -24.26
N LYS A 128 6.86 -7.52 -22.98
CA LYS A 128 6.49 -8.36 -21.82
C LYS A 128 5.96 -7.56 -20.62
N GLY A 129 5.36 -6.41 -20.88
CA GLY A 129 4.89 -5.50 -19.81
C GLY A 129 3.89 -6.17 -18.87
N LEU A 130 4.37 -6.56 -17.69
CA LEU A 130 3.58 -7.13 -16.60
C LEU A 130 3.09 -6.02 -15.66
N ILE A 131 2.43 -5.01 -16.22
CA ILE A 131 1.74 -4.02 -15.40
C ILE A 131 0.23 -4.19 -15.55
N THR A 132 -0.48 -4.19 -14.43
CA THR A 132 -1.94 -4.03 -14.45
C THR A 132 -2.27 -2.65 -15.02
N LYS A 133 -2.90 -2.62 -16.20
CA LYS A 133 -3.19 -1.39 -16.95
C LYS A 133 -4.04 -0.45 -16.12
N GLN A 134 -3.90 0.86 -16.35
CA GLN A 134 -4.54 1.93 -15.58
C GLN A 134 -6.02 1.68 -15.31
N GLU A 135 -6.81 1.35 -16.33
CA GLU A 135 -8.25 1.14 -16.21
C GLU A 135 -8.55 -0.12 -15.37
N VAL A 136 -7.84 -1.22 -15.62
CA VAL A 136 -7.97 -2.46 -14.86
C VAL A 136 -7.54 -2.23 -13.41
N ARG A 137 -6.43 -1.53 -13.19
CA ARG A 137 -5.92 -1.21 -11.86
C ARG A 137 -6.90 -0.34 -11.07
N ALA A 138 -7.46 0.69 -11.69
CA ALA A 138 -8.45 1.55 -11.06
C ALA A 138 -9.71 0.77 -10.63
N VAL A 139 -10.22 -0.13 -11.49
CA VAL A 139 -11.36 -0.97 -11.15
C VAL A 139 -10.99 -2.00 -10.07
N SER A 140 -9.80 -2.61 -10.14
CA SER A 140 -9.32 -3.54 -9.11
C SER A 140 -9.24 -2.86 -7.74
N LEU A 141 -8.67 -1.65 -7.66
CA LEU A 141 -8.59 -0.87 -6.42
C LEU A 141 -9.97 -0.48 -5.88
N ALA A 142 -10.93 -0.12 -6.76
CA ALA A 142 -12.29 0.15 -6.35
C ALA A 142 -12.99 -1.10 -5.77
N ARG A 143 -12.72 -2.29 -6.34
CA ARG A 143 -13.27 -3.57 -5.89
C ARG A 143 -12.63 -4.09 -4.59
N LEU A 144 -11.43 -3.67 -4.25
CA LEU A 144 -10.79 -3.97 -2.97
C LEU A 144 -11.47 -3.27 -1.78
N GLN A 145 -12.29 -2.23 -2.01
CA GLN A 145 -13.04 -1.48 -1.00
C GLN A 145 -12.16 -1.03 0.19
N LEU A 146 -11.03 -0.41 -0.12
CA LEU A 146 -10.02 -0.04 0.86
C LEU A 146 -10.47 1.08 1.80
N HIS A 147 -10.15 0.93 3.08
CA HIS A 147 -10.27 1.95 4.11
C HIS A 147 -8.90 2.60 4.38
N ALA A 148 -8.91 3.72 5.09
CA ALA A 148 -7.67 4.47 5.37
C ALA A 148 -6.63 3.67 6.17
N ASP A 149 -7.07 2.71 6.96
CA ASP A 149 -6.28 1.85 7.87
C ASP A 149 -6.16 0.39 7.42
N SER A 150 -6.62 0.05 6.19
CA SER A 150 -6.59 -1.32 5.69
C SER A 150 -5.20 -1.93 5.65
N VAL A 151 -5.11 -3.18 6.07
CA VAL A 151 -4.00 -4.08 5.78
C VAL A 151 -4.26 -4.74 4.44
N VAL A 152 -3.33 -4.58 3.50
CA VAL A 152 -3.50 -5.06 2.12
C VAL A 152 -2.37 -6.03 1.77
N TRP A 153 -2.70 -7.13 1.10
CA TRP A 153 -1.72 -8.01 0.48
C TRP A 153 -1.72 -7.81 -1.04
N ASP A 154 -0.53 -7.64 -1.63
CA ASP A 154 -0.31 -7.55 -3.08
C ASP A 154 0.55 -8.75 -3.53
N ILE A 155 -0.11 -9.83 -3.98
CA ILE A 155 0.53 -11.10 -4.31
C ILE A 155 0.81 -11.17 -5.81
N GLY A 156 2.09 -11.35 -6.15
CA GLY A 156 2.56 -11.23 -7.53
C GLY A 156 2.60 -9.77 -7.96
N ALA A 157 3.29 -8.95 -7.17
CA ALA A 157 3.26 -7.49 -7.28
C ALA A 157 3.76 -6.95 -8.63
N GLY A 158 4.59 -7.70 -9.36
CA GLY A 158 5.16 -7.27 -10.63
C GLY A 158 5.91 -5.96 -10.49
N SER A 159 5.42 -4.90 -11.13
CA SER A 159 5.97 -3.53 -11.00
C SER A 159 5.61 -2.84 -9.68
N GLY A 160 4.78 -3.44 -8.84
CA GLY A 160 4.26 -2.85 -7.61
C GLY A 160 3.11 -1.87 -7.82
N SER A 161 2.58 -1.75 -9.04
CA SER A 161 1.64 -0.66 -9.40
C SER A 161 0.33 -0.69 -8.61
N VAL A 162 -0.23 -1.88 -8.33
CA VAL A 162 -1.47 -2.02 -7.54
C VAL A 162 -1.19 -1.71 -6.07
N GLY A 163 -0.18 -2.36 -5.47
CA GLY A 163 0.15 -2.16 -4.07
C GLY A 163 0.60 -0.74 -3.73
N LEU A 164 1.34 -0.07 -4.61
CA LEU A 164 1.77 1.32 -4.40
C LEU A 164 0.60 2.31 -4.45
N GLU A 165 -0.37 2.12 -5.35
CA GLU A 165 -1.60 2.92 -5.31
C GLU A 165 -2.48 2.57 -4.11
N ALA A 166 -2.58 1.28 -3.73
CA ALA A 166 -3.27 0.86 -2.51
C ALA A 166 -2.66 1.51 -1.25
N ALA A 167 -1.33 1.56 -1.14
CA ALA A 167 -0.64 2.23 -0.02
C ALA A 167 -1.00 3.72 0.10
N ARG A 168 -1.25 4.40 -1.01
CA ARG A 168 -1.70 5.80 -1.04
C ARG A 168 -3.16 5.98 -0.64
N LEU A 169 -4.00 4.95 -0.88
CA LEU A 169 -5.40 4.92 -0.45
C LEU A 169 -5.53 4.59 1.04
N CYS A 170 -4.57 3.84 1.60
CA CYS A 170 -4.55 3.40 2.99
C CYS A 170 -3.44 4.13 3.79
N PRO A 171 -3.51 5.45 3.99
CA PRO A 171 -2.40 6.21 4.59
C PRO A 171 -2.13 5.86 6.06
N GLN A 172 -3.07 5.21 6.74
CA GLN A 172 -2.95 4.73 8.12
C GLN A 172 -2.81 3.20 8.19
N GLY A 173 -2.99 2.51 7.06
CA GLY A 173 -2.81 1.08 6.88
C GLY A 173 -1.41 0.71 6.40
N HIS A 174 -1.28 -0.54 5.92
CA HIS A 174 -0.02 -1.04 5.39
C HIS A 174 -0.26 -2.03 4.24
N VAL A 175 0.62 -2.01 3.24
CA VAL A 175 0.61 -2.97 2.14
C VAL A 175 1.81 -3.90 2.27
N PHE A 176 1.55 -5.20 2.26
CA PHE A 176 2.56 -6.25 2.17
C PHE A 176 2.53 -6.81 0.76
N ALA A 177 3.65 -6.77 0.08
CA ALA A 177 3.77 -7.17 -1.31
C ALA A 177 4.83 -8.27 -1.47
N ILE A 178 4.57 -9.24 -2.36
CA ILE A 178 5.53 -10.30 -2.68
C ILE A 178 5.64 -10.48 -4.19
N GLU A 179 6.89 -10.58 -4.68
CA GLU A 179 7.20 -10.84 -6.07
C GLU A 179 8.33 -11.86 -6.18
N LYS A 180 8.10 -12.93 -6.97
CA LYS A 180 9.05 -14.05 -7.13
C LYS A 180 10.13 -13.78 -8.17
N ASN A 181 9.83 -12.96 -9.17
CA ASN A 181 10.77 -12.66 -10.24
C ASN A 181 11.71 -11.55 -9.81
N GLU A 182 13.01 -11.82 -9.78
CA GLU A 182 14.03 -10.89 -9.31
C GLU A 182 14.03 -9.57 -10.09
N ALA A 183 13.86 -9.62 -11.42
CA ALA A 183 13.87 -8.42 -12.27
C ALA A 183 12.62 -7.54 -11.98
N ASP A 184 11.45 -8.15 -11.78
CA ASP A 184 10.23 -7.43 -11.46
C ASP A 184 10.28 -6.88 -10.03
N HIS A 185 10.80 -7.66 -9.08
CA HIS A 185 11.07 -7.19 -7.73
C HIS A 185 12.01 -5.97 -7.71
N ALA A 186 13.07 -5.97 -8.52
CA ALA A 186 13.96 -4.81 -8.65
C ALA A 186 13.23 -3.57 -9.23
N ILE A 187 12.32 -3.76 -10.19
CA ILE A 187 11.47 -2.70 -10.73
C ILE A 187 10.52 -2.17 -9.64
N ALA A 188 9.82 -3.05 -8.93
CA ALA A 188 8.93 -2.66 -7.82
C ALA A 188 9.66 -1.85 -6.73
N ARG A 189 10.89 -2.23 -6.40
CA ARG A 189 11.76 -1.46 -5.48
C ARG A 189 12.03 -0.04 -5.98
N ARG A 190 12.35 0.13 -7.28
CA ARG A 190 12.59 1.46 -7.84
C ARG A 190 11.32 2.30 -7.87
N ASN A 191 10.19 1.69 -8.24
CA ASN A 191 8.90 2.35 -8.16
C ASN A 191 8.55 2.74 -6.72
N HIS A 192 8.75 1.86 -5.73
CA HIS A 192 8.56 2.18 -4.32
C HIS A 192 9.40 3.40 -3.88
N ALA A 193 10.67 3.44 -4.26
CA ALA A 193 11.53 4.58 -3.96
C ALA A 193 11.03 5.87 -4.62
N ALA A 194 10.59 5.81 -5.89
CA ALA A 194 10.08 6.97 -6.63
C ALA A 194 8.74 7.50 -6.07
N PHE A 195 7.85 6.59 -5.66
CA PHE A 195 6.55 6.96 -5.08
C PHE A 195 6.64 7.49 -3.65
N GLY A 196 7.70 7.15 -2.93
CA GLY A 196 7.96 7.67 -1.59
C GLY A 196 6.91 7.27 -0.55
N VAL A 197 6.20 6.16 -0.74
CA VAL A 197 5.28 5.63 0.28
C VAL A 197 6.08 4.83 1.32
N SER A 198 5.81 5.03 2.60
CA SER A 198 6.52 4.32 3.69
C SER A 198 5.69 3.18 4.29
N ASN A 199 4.42 3.03 3.88
CA ASN A 199 3.52 1.95 4.31
C ASN A 199 3.43 0.83 3.26
N TYR A 200 4.55 0.46 2.67
CA TYR A 200 4.65 -0.59 1.67
C TYR A 200 5.91 -1.43 1.96
N THR A 201 5.72 -2.69 2.28
CA THR A 201 6.80 -3.67 2.46
C THR A 201 6.82 -4.60 1.28
N LEU A 202 7.96 -4.72 0.60
CA LEU A 202 8.14 -5.58 -0.56
C LEU A 202 9.09 -6.72 -0.22
N GLN A 203 8.60 -7.95 -0.35
CA GLN A 203 9.36 -9.18 -0.15
C GLN A 203 9.71 -9.83 -1.49
N HIS A 204 10.92 -10.33 -1.62
CA HIS A 204 11.29 -11.22 -2.74
C HIS A 204 10.98 -12.66 -2.35
N GLY A 205 10.08 -13.31 -3.08
CA GLY A 205 9.66 -14.68 -2.79
C GLY A 205 8.44 -15.11 -3.59
N LYS A 206 8.08 -16.37 -3.44
CA LYS A 206 6.92 -16.97 -4.11
C LYS A 206 5.84 -17.31 -3.07
N ALA A 207 4.68 -16.66 -3.18
CA ALA A 207 3.52 -17.05 -2.38
C ALA A 207 3.13 -18.51 -2.68
N PRO A 208 2.64 -19.27 -1.65
CA PRO A 208 2.24 -18.80 -0.33
C PRO A 208 3.37 -18.65 0.69
N GLU A 209 4.60 -19.08 0.38
CA GLU A 209 5.73 -18.97 1.30
C GLU A 209 5.97 -17.51 1.72
N GLY A 210 6.19 -17.27 3.03
CA GLY A 210 6.44 -15.94 3.59
C GLY A 210 5.18 -15.11 3.86
N LEU A 211 3.97 -15.63 3.63
CA LEU A 211 2.73 -14.96 4.01
C LEU A 211 2.34 -15.22 5.47
N GLU A 212 2.91 -16.24 6.10
CA GLU A 212 2.58 -16.69 7.44
C GLU A 212 2.82 -15.62 8.51
N ASP A 213 3.87 -14.83 8.35
CA ASP A 213 4.27 -13.76 9.28
C ASP A 213 3.51 -12.44 9.04
N TRP A 214 2.74 -12.33 7.96
CA TRP A 214 1.98 -11.13 7.66
C TRP A 214 0.72 -11.04 8.52
N PRO A 215 0.28 -9.83 8.93
CA PRO A 215 -1.00 -9.66 9.60
C PRO A 215 -2.16 -10.08 8.68
N ASP A 216 -3.26 -10.54 9.27
CA ASP A 216 -4.47 -10.87 8.51
C ASP A 216 -4.98 -9.64 7.74
N PRO A 217 -5.27 -9.79 6.43
CA PRO A 217 -5.57 -8.67 5.57
C PRO A 217 -7.05 -8.27 5.59
N ASP A 218 -7.32 -7.00 5.35
CA ASP A 218 -8.64 -6.48 5.01
C ASP A 218 -8.92 -6.62 3.52
N ALA A 219 -7.86 -6.60 2.70
CA ALA A 219 -7.97 -6.75 1.25
C ALA A 219 -6.76 -7.47 0.67
N VAL A 220 -7.00 -8.30 -0.36
CA VAL A 220 -5.94 -9.03 -1.07
C VAL A 220 -6.11 -8.85 -2.57
N PHE A 221 -5.01 -8.47 -3.23
CA PHE A 221 -4.92 -8.49 -4.69
C PHE A 221 -3.98 -9.62 -5.12
N ILE A 222 -4.41 -10.41 -6.10
CA ILE A 222 -3.56 -11.43 -6.75
C ILE A 222 -3.39 -11.08 -8.22
N GLY A 223 -2.19 -10.59 -8.57
CA GLY A 223 -1.78 -10.30 -9.94
C GLY A 223 -1.09 -11.47 -10.65
N GLY A 224 -0.58 -12.43 -9.87
CA GLY A 224 0.07 -13.64 -10.37
C GLY A 224 0.22 -14.69 -9.27
N SER A 225 -0.10 -15.96 -9.57
CA SER A 225 -0.18 -17.05 -8.58
C SER A 225 1.01 -18.00 -8.58
N GLY A 226 1.89 -17.88 -9.57
CA GLY A 226 3.04 -18.81 -9.65
C GLY A 226 2.71 -20.28 -9.89
N GLY A 227 1.46 -20.66 -10.23
CA GLY A 227 1.02 -22.01 -10.56
C GLY A 227 0.24 -22.74 -9.44
N GLU A 228 0.10 -22.15 -8.26
CA GLU A 228 -0.59 -22.77 -7.09
C GLU A 228 -1.87 -21.99 -6.71
N LEU A 229 -2.62 -21.52 -7.72
CA LEU A 229 -3.72 -20.58 -7.55
C LEU A 229 -4.80 -21.08 -6.59
N ALA A 230 -5.23 -22.33 -6.70
CA ALA A 230 -6.32 -22.86 -5.87
C ALA A 230 -5.96 -22.90 -4.37
N GLY A 231 -4.77 -23.40 -4.03
CA GLY A 231 -4.28 -23.42 -2.64
C GLY A 231 -4.04 -22.01 -2.08
N LEU A 232 -3.58 -21.08 -2.93
CA LEU A 232 -3.40 -19.69 -2.55
C LEU A 232 -4.75 -19.01 -2.23
N ILE A 233 -5.79 -19.24 -3.05
CA ILE A 233 -7.14 -18.72 -2.79
C ILE A 233 -7.66 -19.26 -1.46
N GLU A 234 -7.52 -20.55 -1.19
CA GLU A 234 -7.95 -21.16 0.07
C GLU A 234 -7.24 -20.52 1.28
N GLN A 235 -5.92 -20.36 1.20
CA GLN A 235 -5.15 -19.72 2.28
C GLN A 235 -5.55 -18.28 2.50
N VAL A 236 -5.72 -17.51 1.43
CA VAL A 236 -6.14 -16.10 1.50
C VAL A 236 -7.52 -15.98 2.14
N LEU A 237 -8.52 -16.77 1.70
CA LEU A 237 -9.87 -16.69 2.25
C LEU A 237 -9.93 -17.07 3.74
N ARG A 238 -9.07 -17.99 4.20
CA ARG A 238 -8.96 -18.34 5.63
C ARG A 238 -8.39 -17.21 6.49
N ARG A 239 -7.53 -16.38 5.90
CA ARG A 239 -6.84 -15.28 6.58
C ARG A 239 -7.55 -13.93 6.40
N LEU A 240 -8.42 -13.82 5.40
CA LEU A 240 -9.14 -12.59 5.11
C LEU A 240 -10.08 -12.23 6.26
N ARG A 241 -9.98 -11.00 6.75
CA ARG A 241 -10.83 -10.50 7.84
C ARG A 241 -12.31 -10.49 7.44
N PRO A 242 -13.26 -10.56 8.40
CA PRO A 242 -14.68 -10.40 8.12
C PRO A 242 -14.95 -9.09 7.36
N GLY A 243 -15.70 -9.19 6.27
CA GLY A 243 -15.95 -8.06 5.36
C GLY A 243 -14.84 -7.76 4.37
N GLY A 244 -13.70 -8.46 4.47
CA GLY A 244 -12.55 -8.28 3.58
C GLY A 244 -12.82 -8.71 2.14
N ARG A 245 -11.96 -8.25 1.22
CA ARG A 245 -12.11 -8.45 -0.23
C ARG A 245 -10.86 -9.10 -0.84
N LEU A 246 -11.09 -10.12 -1.68
CA LEU A 246 -10.10 -10.71 -2.57
C LEU A 246 -10.41 -10.27 -4.00
N VAL A 247 -9.44 -9.70 -4.69
CA VAL A 247 -9.54 -9.33 -6.12
C VAL A 247 -8.41 -9.99 -6.89
N MET A 248 -8.76 -10.65 -7.99
CA MET A 248 -7.82 -11.37 -8.84
C MET A 248 -8.03 -10.98 -10.30
N ASN A 249 -6.94 -10.77 -11.03
CA ASN A 249 -6.98 -10.41 -12.45
C ASN A 249 -6.44 -11.55 -13.31
N PHE A 250 -7.21 -11.96 -14.32
CA PHE A 250 -6.83 -13.04 -15.23
C PHE A 250 -6.96 -12.61 -16.69
N VAL A 251 -6.01 -13.07 -17.50
CA VAL A 251 -6.00 -12.90 -18.97
C VAL A 251 -6.14 -14.24 -19.69
N THR A 252 -6.12 -15.35 -18.95
CA THR A 252 -6.26 -16.72 -19.47
C THR A 252 -7.50 -17.41 -18.93
N LEU A 253 -8.14 -18.23 -19.75
CA LEU A 253 -9.34 -18.98 -19.38
C LEU A 253 -9.03 -20.06 -18.33
N GLU A 254 -7.84 -20.64 -18.37
CA GLU A 254 -7.39 -21.69 -17.44
C GLU A 254 -7.32 -21.14 -16.01
N ASN A 255 -6.72 -19.97 -15.83
CA ASN A 255 -6.63 -19.34 -14.51
C ASN A 255 -8.01 -18.87 -14.01
N LEU A 256 -8.86 -18.35 -14.90
CA LEU A 256 -10.24 -18.01 -14.58
C LEU A 256 -11.02 -19.26 -14.11
N ALA A 257 -10.93 -20.35 -14.86
CA ALA A 257 -11.59 -21.61 -14.49
C ALA A 257 -11.09 -22.14 -13.15
N THR A 258 -9.77 -22.15 -12.92
CA THR A 258 -9.18 -22.60 -11.65
C THR A 258 -9.69 -21.75 -10.48
N ALA A 259 -9.72 -20.43 -10.64
CA ALA A 259 -10.17 -19.52 -9.57
C ALA A 259 -11.65 -19.72 -9.23
N THR A 260 -12.52 -19.77 -10.25
CA THR A 260 -13.98 -19.93 -10.04
C THR A 260 -14.33 -21.29 -9.47
N GLN A 261 -13.64 -22.38 -9.87
CA GLN A 261 -13.80 -23.71 -9.28
C GLN A 261 -13.37 -23.74 -7.82
N ALA A 262 -12.22 -23.14 -7.49
CA ALA A 262 -11.74 -23.07 -6.10
C ALA A 262 -12.73 -22.30 -5.22
N LEU A 263 -13.22 -21.13 -5.65
CA LEU A 263 -14.20 -20.33 -4.92
C LEU A 263 -15.52 -21.06 -4.72
N GLN A 264 -15.99 -21.79 -5.75
CA GLN A 264 -17.19 -22.62 -5.65
C GLN A 264 -17.04 -23.76 -4.64
N GLN A 265 -15.90 -24.46 -4.64
CA GLN A 265 -15.61 -25.53 -3.68
C GLN A 265 -15.52 -25.03 -2.23
N LEU A 266 -15.05 -23.79 -2.04
CA LEU A 266 -14.95 -23.14 -0.74
C LEU A 266 -16.27 -22.48 -0.29
N ASN A 267 -17.34 -22.55 -1.09
CA ASN A 267 -18.62 -21.88 -0.86
C ASN A 267 -18.43 -20.36 -0.58
N ALA A 268 -17.47 -19.74 -1.21
CA ALA A 268 -17.25 -18.31 -1.10
C ALA A 268 -18.33 -17.52 -1.85
N ASP A 269 -18.59 -16.28 -1.43
CA ASP A 269 -19.39 -15.34 -2.21
C ASP A 269 -18.46 -14.65 -3.22
N TRP A 270 -18.77 -14.70 -4.53
CA TRP A 270 -17.91 -14.19 -5.58
C TRP A 270 -18.65 -13.72 -6.83
N ASP A 271 -18.03 -12.81 -7.57
CA ASP A 271 -18.48 -12.38 -8.90
C ASP A 271 -17.31 -12.33 -9.91
N VAL A 272 -17.64 -12.24 -11.19
CA VAL A 272 -16.69 -12.02 -12.29
C VAL A 272 -17.12 -10.84 -13.11
N LEU A 273 -16.21 -9.90 -13.29
CA LEU A 273 -16.34 -8.77 -14.21
C LEU A 273 -15.35 -8.93 -15.37
N GLN A 274 -15.82 -8.88 -16.61
CA GLN A 274 -14.94 -8.72 -17.77
C GLN A 274 -14.77 -7.23 -18.07
N LEU A 275 -13.51 -6.77 -18.11
CA LEU A 275 -13.16 -5.41 -18.49
C LEU A 275 -12.36 -5.43 -19.79
N GLN A 276 -12.80 -4.65 -20.76
CA GLN A 276 -12.08 -4.42 -22.02
C GLN A 276 -11.97 -2.92 -22.27
N ALA A 277 -10.75 -2.44 -22.39
CA ALA A 277 -10.46 -1.04 -22.71
C ALA A 277 -9.97 -0.91 -24.16
N ALA A 278 -10.22 0.24 -24.77
CA ALA A 278 -9.61 0.64 -26.03
C ALA A 278 -9.07 2.05 -25.87
N ARG A 279 -7.84 2.29 -26.34
CA ARG A 279 -7.19 3.61 -26.26
C ARG A 279 -6.99 4.19 -27.65
N SER A 280 -7.16 5.50 -27.77
CA SER A 280 -6.83 6.18 -29.02
C SER A 280 -5.33 6.11 -29.30
N ARG A 281 -4.98 5.84 -30.54
CA ARG A 281 -3.59 5.88 -31.04
C ARG A 281 -3.53 6.73 -32.29
N PRO A 282 -2.51 7.61 -32.42
CA PRO A 282 -2.31 8.39 -33.64
C PRO A 282 -2.09 7.47 -34.85
N ILE A 283 -2.68 7.83 -35.97
CA ILE A 283 -2.45 7.24 -37.29
C ILE A 283 -2.50 8.34 -38.33
N LEU A 284 -1.37 8.66 -38.93
CA LEU A 284 -1.24 9.83 -39.83
C LEU A 284 -1.73 11.12 -39.10
N HIS A 285 -2.74 11.78 -39.64
CA HIS A 285 -3.40 12.98 -39.12
C HIS A 285 -4.70 12.68 -38.33
N MET A 286 -4.99 11.42 -38.04
CA MET A 286 -6.20 10.94 -37.36
C MET A 286 -5.84 10.10 -36.12
N HIS A 287 -6.84 9.61 -35.44
CA HIS A 287 -6.70 8.66 -34.33
C HIS A 287 -7.54 7.41 -34.60
N ARG A 288 -7.01 6.26 -34.31
CA ARG A 288 -7.75 5.00 -34.26
C ARG A 288 -7.88 4.50 -32.83
N MET A 289 -8.93 3.72 -32.57
CA MET A 289 -9.03 2.97 -31.32
C MET A 289 -8.19 1.69 -31.43
N ALA A 290 -7.33 1.45 -30.45
CA ALA A 290 -6.56 0.22 -30.29
C ALA A 290 -7.08 -0.51 -29.03
N ALA A 291 -7.66 -1.69 -29.24
CA ALA A 291 -8.16 -2.51 -28.15
C ALA A 291 -6.98 -3.08 -27.32
N GLU A 292 -7.14 -3.06 -26.01
CA GLU A 292 -6.32 -3.83 -25.07
C GLU A 292 -6.94 -5.24 -24.92
N ASN A 293 -6.16 -6.21 -24.48
CA ASN A 293 -6.70 -7.54 -24.18
C ASN A 293 -7.76 -7.45 -23.07
N PRO A 294 -8.86 -8.21 -23.18
CA PRO A 294 -9.82 -8.30 -22.09
C PRO A 294 -9.17 -8.91 -20.85
N VAL A 295 -9.59 -8.44 -19.69
CA VAL A 295 -9.17 -8.95 -18.39
C VAL A 295 -10.40 -9.34 -17.60
N TRP A 296 -10.40 -10.51 -16.99
CA TRP A 296 -11.42 -10.95 -16.06
C TRP A 296 -10.98 -10.62 -14.63
N LEU A 297 -11.77 -9.80 -13.97
CA LEU A 297 -11.63 -9.51 -12.54
C LEU A 297 -12.54 -10.46 -11.79
N VAL A 298 -11.96 -11.33 -10.98
CA VAL A 298 -12.71 -12.20 -10.05
C VAL A 298 -12.62 -11.55 -8.67
N CYS A 299 -13.80 -11.27 -8.10
CA CYS A 299 -13.90 -10.70 -6.77
C CYS A 299 -14.53 -11.72 -5.84
N ALA A 300 -13.98 -11.87 -4.63
CA ALA A 300 -14.54 -12.73 -3.58
C ALA A 300 -14.45 -12.04 -2.22
N GLY A 301 -15.25 -12.48 -1.26
CA GLY A 301 -15.27 -11.89 0.08
C GLY A 301 -15.71 -12.86 1.16
N VAL A 302 -15.43 -12.47 2.41
CA VAL A 302 -15.94 -13.14 3.61
C VAL A 302 -17.13 -12.36 4.12
N GLY A 303 -18.33 -12.94 4.01
CA GLY A 303 -19.62 -12.30 4.27
C GLY A 303 -20.30 -11.82 2.97
N PRO A 304 -21.56 -11.40 3.02
CA PRO A 304 -22.32 -11.05 1.84
C PRO A 304 -21.65 -9.89 1.11
N MET A 305 -21.22 -10.14 -0.12
CA MET A 305 -20.87 -9.07 -1.05
C MET A 305 -22.20 -8.41 -1.44
N GLY A 306 -22.40 -7.14 -1.08
CA GLY A 306 -23.63 -6.41 -1.41
C GLY A 306 -23.82 -6.33 -2.94
N HIS A 307 -24.29 -7.41 -3.51
CA HIS A 307 -24.83 -7.43 -4.85
C HIS A 307 -26.17 -6.73 -4.75
N GLY A 308 -26.31 -5.58 -5.39
CA GLY A 308 -27.62 -4.96 -5.56
C GLY A 308 -28.61 -6.03 -5.99
N GLU A 309 -29.70 -6.14 -5.27
CA GLU A 309 -30.80 -7.08 -5.36
C GLU A 309 -30.93 -7.82 -6.72
N HIS A 310 -30.25 -8.93 -6.88
CA HIS A 310 -30.73 -10.03 -7.68
C HIS A 310 -31.22 -11.05 -6.69
N GLY A 311 -32.55 -11.03 -6.45
CA GLY A 311 -33.24 -12.03 -5.68
C GLY A 311 -32.85 -13.45 -6.12
N PRO A 312 -33.06 -14.48 -5.26
CA PRO A 312 -32.64 -15.84 -5.55
C PRO A 312 -33.15 -16.27 -6.92
N VAL A 313 -32.23 -16.66 -7.79
CA VAL A 313 -32.59 -17.35 -9.04
C VAL A 313 -33.29 -18.63 -8.59
N VAL A 314 -34.62 -18.61 -8.62
CA VAL A 314 -35.43 -19.81 -8.41
C VAL A 314 -34.92 -20.84 -9.42
N ALA A 315 -34.37 -21.94 -8.91
CA ALA A 315 -33.99 -23.06 -9.73
C ALA A 315 -35.22 -23.49 -10.52
N ALA A 316 -35.24 -23.20 -11.82
CA ALA A 316 -36.23 -23.72 -12.74
C ALA A 316 -36.02 -25.25 -12.77
N GLU A 317 -36.88 -25.99 -12.08
CA GLU A 317 -37.00 -27.42 -12.20
C GLU A 317 -37.07 -27.78 -13.68
N ARG A 318 -36.14 -28.60 -14.12
CA ARG A 318 -36.19 -29.23 -15.42
C ARG A 318 -37.36 -30.20 -15.44
N ALA A 319 -38.46 -29.75 -16.01
CA ALA A 319 -39.46 -30.65 -16.62
C ALA A 319 -39.14 -30.69 -18.11
N PHE A 320 -38.47 -31.77 -18.55
CA PHE A 320 -38.68 -32.50 -19.82
C PHE A 320 -37.82 -33.75 -19.77
#